data_2ba33ba833d9873f09fcedcde39ec689
#
_entry.id   2ba33ba833d9873f09fcedcde39ec689
#
_cell.length_a   1.000
_cell.length_b   1.000
_cell.length_c   1.000
_cell.angle_alpha   90.00
_cell.angle_beta   90.00
_cell.angle_gamma   90.00
#
_symmetry.space_group_name_H-M   'P 1'
#
loop_
_entity.id
_entity.type
_entity.pdbx_description
1 polymer ?
#
loop_
_entity_poly.entity_id
_entity_poly.type
_entity_poly.pdbx_seq_one_letter_code
_entity_poly.pdbx_strand_id
1 'polypeptide(L)'
;MHTFNSTAHRLFTCIVVALSLIAISSCSANGATSTSSTTFEEEKAHAERYPSLIDDWKEDLNRHDLSDFEREVLERAVKTGKITQNDYERAHSLYIQCMAEKGFKGAKYVKQPDGLYKLVSSSSNADESDRWWNTSIQCSEGTDSLIEAEYREQQDNPERYKDPGMIAVQCLRDAGKVDDSYTAAQFNNSISRYNRLLQGKDLSKVFGFPVDSNDQQTMFCLSLGEVDSDGNS
;
A
#
# COMPACT_ATOMS: atom_id res chain seq x y z
N MET A 1 -23.34 64.20 4.46
CA MET A 1 -22.57 65.40 4.16
C MET A 1 -21.41 65.01 3.26
N HIS A 2 -21.46 65.61 2.09
CA HIS A 2 -20.45 65.79 1.04
C HIS A 2 -19.90 64.51 0.37
N THR A 3 -20.36 64.14 -0.78
CA THR A 3 -20.41 64.69 -2.16
C THR A 3 -19.04 65.01 -2.76
N PHE A 4 -18.91 64.48 -3.92
CA PHE A 4 -18.48 64.98 -5.23
C PHE A 4 -17.29 64.24 -5.79
N ASN A 5 -17.37 63.64 -6.89
CA ASN A 5 -17.56 64.01 -8.32
C ASN A 5 -16.20 63.87 -9.00
N SER A 6 -16.00 63.36 -10.10
CA SER A 6 -16.58 63.49 -11.43
C SER A 6 -15.47 63.33 -12.48
N THR A 7 -15.77 62.57 -13.52
CA THR A 7 -15.52 62.91 -14.96
C THR A 7 -14.05 63.00 -15.44
N ALA A 8 -13.62 62.58 -16.54
CA ALA A 8 -14.18 62.21 -17.85
C ALA A 8 -13.05 61.97 -18.87
N HIS A 9 -13.36 61.18 -19.86
CA HIS A 9 -12.94 61.32 -21.30
C HIS A 9 -11.45 61.37 -21.70
N ARG A 10 -11.00 60.39 -22.51
CA ARG A 10 -10.87 60.65 -23.95
C ARG A 10 -10.57 59.36 -24.72
N LEU A 11 -11.39 59.16 -25.71
CA LEU A 11 -11.17 58.35 -26.90
C LEU A 11 -9.89 58.75 -27.64
N PHE A 12 -9.15 57.75 -28.10
CA PHE A 12 -8.39 57.88 -29.33
C PHE A 12 -8.41 56.56 -30.10
N THR A 13 -9.12 56.64 -31.20
CA THR A 13 -9.21 55.71 -32.29
C THR A 13 -7.93 55.83 -33.13
N CYS A 14 -7.24 54.67 -33.32
CA CYS A 14 -6.35 54.57 -34.48
C CYS A 14 -6.50 53.17 -35.09
N ILE A 15 -7.19 53.16 -36.20
CA ILE A 15 -7.26 52.10 -37.17
C ILE A 15 -5.93 52.09 -37.93
N VAL A 16 -5.19 50.97 -37.87
CA VAL A 16 -4.19 50.66 -38.88
C VAL A 16 -4.44 49.27 -39.41
N VAL A 17 -4.96 49.25 -40.62
CA VAL A 17 -5.06 48.06 -41.46
C VAL A 17 -3.66 47.79 -42.03
N ALA A 18 -3.13 46.61 -41.76
CA ALA A 18 -2.01 46.07 -42.50
C ALA A 18 -2.29 44.64 -42.89
N LEU A 19 -2.64 44.44 -44.13
CA LEU A 19 -2.55 43.13 -44.81
C LEU A 19 -1.10 42.68 -44.84
N SER A 20 -0.82 41.44 -44.44
CA SER A 20 0.35 40.71 -44.96
C SER A 20 0.25 39.23 -44.73
N LEU A 21 0.15 38.53 -45.82
CA LEU A 21 0.82 37.24 -46.15
C LEU A 21 0.54 36.02 -45.29
N ILE A 22 -0.35 35.22 -45.82
CA ILE A 22 -0.51 33.80 -45.50
C ILE A 22 0.74 33.07 -46.01
N ALA A 23 1.65 32.72 -45.11
CA ALA A 23 2.65 31.73 -45.34
C ALA A 23 2.07 30.36 -44.93
N ILE A 24 1.68 29.59 -45.92
CA ILE A 24 1.31 28.18 -45.74
C ILE A 24 2.61 27.41 -45.54
N SER A 25 3.06 27.29 -44.28
CA SER A 25 4.07 26.33 -43.92
C SER A 25 3.40 24.98 -43.76
N SER A 26 3.49 24.15 -44.78
CA SER A 26 3.22 22.74 -44.72
C SER A 26 4.25 22.08 -43.79
N CYS A 27 3.93 22.04 -42.51
CA CYS A 27 4.60 21.10 -41.60
C CYS A 27 4.13 19.70 -41.92
N SER A 28 5.04 18.92 -42.52
CA SER A 28 4.94 17.47 -42.57
C SER A 28 4.70 16.96 -41.16
N ALA A 29 3.51 16.41 -40.94
CA ALA A 29 3.21 15.65 -39.73
C ALA A 29 4.04 14.37 -39.75
N ASN A 30 5.27 14.43 -39.27
CA ASN A 30 5.89 13.28 -38.69
C ASN A 30 5.08 12.97 -37.43
N GLY A 31 4.24 11.95 -37.50
CA GLY A 31 3.51 11.40 -36.37
C GLY A 31 4.49 10.80 -35.37
N ALA A 32 5.12 11.65 -34.58
CA ALA A 32 5.62 11.23 -33.29
C ALA A 32 4.37 11.03 -32.45
N THR A 33 3.92 9.80 -32.34
CA THR A 33 3.02 9.36 -31.30
C THR A 33 3.77 9.66 -29.99
N SER A 34 3.46 10.80 -29.38
CA SER A 34 3.84 11.06 -28.00
C SER A 34 3.12 10.00 -27.18
N THR A 35 3.77 8.90 -26.95
CA THR A 35 3.37 8.00 -25.88
C THR A 35 3.62 8.81 -24.62
N SER A 36 2.60 9.48 -24.13
CA SER A 36 2.60 10.10 -22.81
C SER A 36 2.82 8.95 -21.84
N SER A 37 4.04 8.78 -21.40
CA SER A 37 4.33 7.82 -20.33
C SER A 37 3.72 8.41 -19.08
N THR A 38 2.60 7.84 -18.64
CA THR A 38 1.98 8.15 -17.35
C THR A 38 3.06 8.00 -16.28
N THR A 39 3.21 8.99 -15.44
CA THR A 39 4.15 8.92 -14.31
C THR A 39 3.47 8.25 -13.11
N PHE A 40 4.25 7.77 -12.16
CA PHE A 40 3.71 7.20 -10.92
C PHE A 40 2.86 8.22 -10.14
N GLU A 41 3.24 9.50 -10.16
CA GLU A 41 2.47 10.57 -9.51
C GLU A 41 1.10 10.81 -10.18
N GLU A 42 1.01 10.63 -11.50
CA GLU A 42 -0.27 10.66 -12.21
C GLU A 42 -1.12 9.43 -11.88
N GLU A 43 -0.51 8.23 -11.80
CA GLU A 43 -1.19 7.01 -11.32
C GLU A 43 -1.72 7.22 -9.89
N LYS A 44 -0.90 7.77 -8.98
CA LYS A 44 -1.25 8.10 -7.60
C LYS A 44 -2.47 9.02 -7.49
N ALA A 45 -2.53 10.03 -8.35
CA ALA A 45 -3.63 11.00 -8.37
C ALA A 45 -4.97 10.38 -8.76
N HIS A 46 -4.95 9.29 -9.53
CA HIS A 46 -6.13 8.60 -10.05
C HIS A 46 -6.37 7.21 -9.44
N ALA A 47 -5.49 6.77 -8.53
CA ALA A 47 -5.59 5.45 -7.91
C ALA A 47 -6.86 5.31 -7.08
N GLU A 48 -7.55 4.19 -7.24
CA GLU A 48 -8.63 3.81 -6.34
C GLU A 48 -8.09 3.46 -4.96
N ARG A 49 -8.85 3.86 -3.94
CA ARG A 49 -8.48 3.61 -2.53
C ARG A 49 -9.64 2.96 -1.78
N TYR A 50 -9.29 2.17 -0.77
CA TYR A 50 -10.21 1.76 0.27
C TYR A 50 -10.62 2.94 1.16
N PRO A 51 -11.67 2.83 1.98
CA PRO A 51 -11.96 3.78 3.04
C PRO A 51 -10.72 4.02 3.93
N SER A 52 -10.76 5.08 4.72
CA SER A 52 -9.66 5.33 5.66
C SER A 52 -9.59 4.24 6.73
N LEU A 53 -8.38 3.95 7.25
CA LEU A 53 -8.23 3.03 8.39
C LEU A 53 -9.12 3.41 9.58
N ILE A 54 -9.32 4.71 9.81
CA ILE A 54 -10.21 5.18 10.88
C ILE A 54 -11.65 4.74 10.63
N ASP A 55 -12.11 4.71 9.39
CA ASP A 55 -13.46 4.27 9.07
C ASP A 55 -13.59 2.75 9.18
N ASP A 56 -12.57 1.98 8.79
CA ASP A 56 -12.51 0.54 9.00
C ASP A 56 -12.53 0.20 10.50
N TRP A 57 -11.72 0.87 11.33
CA TRP A 57 -11.73 0.67 12.78
C TRP A 57 -13.06 1.04 13.45
N LYS A 58 -13.77 2.05 12.93
CA LYS A 58 -15.14 2.36 13.40
C LYS A 58 -16.12 1.26 13.01
N GLU A 59 -15.97 0.65 11.83
CA GLU A 59 -16.78 -0.48 11.41
C GLU A 59 -16.52 -1.70 12.30
N ASP A 60 -15.24 -2.02 12.54
CA ASP A 60 -14.86 -3.10 13.44
C ASP A 60 -15.40 -2.93 14.86
N LEU A 61 -15.44 -1.71 15.38
CA LEU A 61 -16.02 -1.42 16.70
C LEU A 61 -17.51 -1.79 16.84
N ASN A 62 -18.23 -1.99 15.72
CA ASN A 62 -19.61 -2.47 15.71
C ASN A 62 -19.71 -4.00 15.83
N ARG A 63 -18.62 -4.73 15.73
CA ARG A 63 -18.58 -6.20 15.88
C ARG A 63 -18.94 -6.60 17.32
N HIS A 64 -19.62 -7.73 17.45
CA HIS A 64 -20.06 -8.27 18.73
C HIS A 64 -19.05 -9.22 19.39
N ASP A 65 -18.07 -9.69 18.60
CA ASP A 65 -17.08 -10.69 18.96
C ASP A 65 -15.73 -10.10 19.40
N LEU A 66 -15.62 -8.78 19.47
CA LEU A 66 -14.40 -8.12 19.96
C LEU A 66 -14.18 -8.42 21.44
N SER A 67 -12.95 -8.80 21.78
CA SER A 67 -12.48 -8.80 23.16
C SER A 67 -12.40 -7.36 23.72
N ASP A 68 -12.37 -7.24 25.04
CA ASP A 68 -12.16 -5.94 25.69
C ASP A 68 -10.83 -5.28 25.26
N PHE A 69 -9.81 -6.09 25.05
CA PHE A 69 -8.50 -5.63 24.57
C PHE A 69 -8.57 -5.04 23.16
N GLU A 70 -9.16 -5.76 22.20
CA GLU A 70 -9.30 -5.28 20.82
C GLU A 70 -10.11 -4.00 20.76
N ARG A 71 -11.22 -3.95 21.50
CA ARG A 71 -12.05 -2.77 21.60
C ARG A 71 -11.29 -1.57 22.16
N GLU A 72 -10.52 -1.74 23.23
CA GLU A 72 -9.68 -0.69 23.83
C GLU A 72 -8.66 -0.15 22.82
N VAL A 73 -8.02 -1.04 22.05
CA VAL A 73 -7.03 -0.66 21.02
C VAL A 73 -7.69 0.12 19.90
N LEU A 74 -8.80 -0.39 19.32
CA LEU A 74 -9.51 0.28 18.23
C LEU A 74 -10.09 1.64 18.64
N GLU A 75 -10.69 1.76 19.83
CA GLU A 75 -11.18 3.05 20.35
C GLU A 75 -10.06 4.09 20.47
N ARG A 76 -8.88 3.65 20.90
CA ARG A 76 -7.70 4.50 20.96
C ARG A 76 -7.20 4.85 19.57
N ALA A 77 -7.15 3.87 18.64
CA ALA A 77 -6.72 4.06 17.25
C ALA A 77 -7.63 5.07 16.52
N VAL A 78 -8.95 4.97 16.66
CA VAL A 78 -9.91 5.96 16.11
C VAL A 78 -9.63 7.37 16.62
N LYS A 79 -9.25 7.53 17.89
CA LYS A 79 -8.96 8.84 18.50
C LYS A 79 -7.62 9.43 18.09
N THR A 80 -6.62 8.55 17.86
CA THR A 80 -5.23 8.97 17.63
C THR A 80 -4.79 8.87 16.18
N GLY A 81 -5.58 8.22 15.32
CA GLY A 81 -5.28 7.96 13.92
C GLY A 81 -4.29 6.82 13.69
N LYS A 82 -3.98 6.02 14.72
CA LYS A 82 -3.04 4.89 14.58
C LYS A 82 -3.17 3.84 15.67
N ILE A 83 -2.88 2.59 15.32
CA ILE A 83 -2.51 1.54 16.25
C ILE A 83 -1.03 1.71 16.56
N THR A 84 -0.66 1.69 17.84
CA THR A 84 0.74 1.91 18.25
C THR A 84 1.53 0.61 18.22
N GLN A 85 2.88 0.72 18.09
CA GLN A 85 3.78 -0.42 18.24
C GLN A 85 3.55 -1.17 19.57
N ASN A 86 3.25 -0.44 20.64
CA ASN A 86 2.98 -1.03 21.96
C ASN A 86 1.67 -1.85 21.97
N ASP A 87 0.63 -1.40 21.27
CA ASP A 87 -0.63 -2.15 21.13
C ASP A 87 -0.39 -3.46 20.37
N TYR A 88 0.37 -3.38 19.29
CA TYR A 88 0.78 -4.50 18.46
C TYR A 88 1.61 -5.53 19.26
N GLU A 89 2.61 -5.09 20.02
CA GLU A 89 3.43 -5.97 20.86
C GLU A 89 2.63 -6.57 22.02
N ARG A 90 1.65 -5.84 22.58
CA ARG A 90 0.76 -6.36 23.61
C ARG A 90 -0.16 -7.44 23.05
N ALA A 91 -0.68 -7.29 21.84
CA ALA A 91 -1.47 -8.31 21.16
C ALA A 91 -0.72 -9.64 21.07
N HIS A 92 0.52 -9.59 20.58
CA HIS A 92 1.40 -10.76 20.51
C HIS A 92 1.70 -11.37 21.87
N SER A 93 1.86 -10.54 22.90
CA SER A 93 2.12 -11.03 24.26
C SER A 93 0.93 -11.81 24.82
N LEU A 94 -0.30 -11.34 24.55
CA LEU A 94 -1.54 -12.03 24.93
C LEU A 94 -1.68 -13.37 24.21
N TYR A 95 -1.41 -13.40 22.91
CA TYR A 95 -1.40 -14.63 22.13
C TYR A 95 -0.40 -15.64 22.69
N ILE A 96 0.86 -15.25 22.92
CA ILE A 96 1.89 -16.14 23.48
C ILE A 96 1.51 -16.66 24.87
N GLN A 97 0.91 -15.81 25.70
CA GLN A 97 0.41 -16.23 27.00
C GLN A 97 -0.67 -17.31 26.85
N CYS A 98 -1.67 -17.12 25.99
CA CYS A 98 -2.70 -18.11 25.71
C CYS A 98 -2.10 -19.43 25.21
N MET A 99 -1.18 -19.40 24.26
CA MET A 99 -0.50 -20.58 23.74
C MET A 99 0.25 -21.33 24.84
N ALA A 100 0.94 -20.62 25.72
CA ALA A 100 1.68 -21.22 26.85
C ALA A 100 0.75 -21.87 27.87
N GLU A 101 -0.40 -21.25 28.20
CA GLU A 101 -1.43 -21.81 29.09
C GLU A 101 -2.05 -23.09 28.52
N LYS A 102 -2.15 -23.19 27.19
CA LYS A 102 -2.60 -24.39 26.46
C LYS A 102 -1.50 -25.44 26.25
N GLY A 103 -0.29 -25.18 26.75
CA GLY A 103 0.83 -26.15 26.75
C GLY A 103 1.88 -25.91 25.65
N PHE A 104 1.73 -24.91 24.81
CA PHE A 104 2.67 -24.59 23.71
C PHE A 104 3.65 -23.48 24.11
N LYS A 105 4.59 -23.81 24.99
CA LYS A 105 5.59 -22.88 25.55
C LYS A 105 6.71 -22.47 24.57
N GLY A 106 6.79 -23.13 23.41
CA GLY A 106 7.82 -22.87 22.40
C GLY A 106 7.43 -21.80 21.35
N ALA A 107 6.18 -21.35 21.37
CA ALA A 107 5.73 -20.27 20.49
C ALA A 107 6.35 -18.94 20.92
N LYS A 108 6.89 -18.20 19.97
CA LYS A 108 7.43 -16.84 20.21
C LYS A 108 7.37 -16.00 18.95
N TYR A 109 7.27 -14.70 19.13
CA TYR A 109 7.42 -13.73 18.07
C TYR A 109 8.87 -13.26 17.95
N VAL A 110 9.35 -13.15 16.71
CA VAL A 110 10.69 -12.64 16.40
C VAL A 110 10.53 -11.41 15.52
N LYS A 111 11.03 -10.28 16.00
CA LYS A 111 11.00 -9.00 15.26
C LYS A 111 11.81 -9.11 13.99
N GLN A 112 11.22 -8.67 12.89
CA GLN A 112 11.85 -8.62 11.58
C GLN A 112 12.44 -7.21 11.32
N PRO A 113 13.31 -7.04 10.31
CA PRO A 113 13.90 -5.75 9.99
C PRO A 113 12.89 -4.64 9.63
N ASP A 114 11.71 -5.01 9.11
CA ASP A 114 10.59 -4.12 8.80
C ASP A 114 9.81 -3.63 10.03
N GLY A 115 10.16 -4.12 11.22
CA GLY A 115 9.49 -3.80 12.48
C GLY A 115 8.31 -4.69 12.82
N LEU A 116 7.86 -5.52 11.89
CA LEU A 116 6.81 -6.52 12.12
C LEU A 116 7.37 -7.74 12.86
N TYR A 117 6.49 -8.61 13.30
CA TYR A 117 6.87 -9.83 14.01
C TYR A 117 6.47 -11.07 13.24
N LYS A 118 7.33 -12.05 13.24
CA LYS A 118 7.06 -13.38 12.69
C LYS A 118 6.91 -14.39 13.83
N LEU A 119 5.77 -15.09 13.85
CA LEU A 119 5.56 -16.19 14.76
C LEU A 119 6.48 -17.35 14.39
N VAL A 120 7.23 -17.86 15.33
CA VAL A 120 8.02 -19.08 15.20
C VAL A 120 7.62 -20.05 16.30
N SER A 121 7.46 -21.30 15.92
CA SER A 121 7.15 -22.40 16.83
C SER A 121 7.84 -23.66 16.33
N SER A 122 7.96 -24.65 17.21
CA SER A 122 8.42 -25.99 16.85
C SER A 122 7.34 -26.99 17.22
N SER A 123 6.93 -27.82 16.26
CA SER A 123 6.19 -29.07 16.53
C SER A 123 7.03 -30.26 16.14
N SER A 124 6.90 -31.36 16.87
CA SER A 124 7.76 -32.53 16.70
C SER A 124 7.12 -33.66 15.86
N ASN A 125 5.79 -33.61 15.64
CA ASN A 125 5.04 -34.61 14.88
C ASN A 125 3.72 -34.01 14.32
N ALA A 126 3.02 -34.76 13.46
CA ALA A 126 1.80 -34.31 12.78
C ALA A 126 0.64 -34.02 13.76
N ASP A 127 0.41 -34.94 14.76
CA ASP A 127 -0.68 -34.75 15.73
C ASP A 127 -0.46 -33.51 16.60
N GLU A 128 0.78 -33.22 16.94
CA GLU A 128 1.14 -31.99 17.65
C GLU A 128 0.95 -30.74 16.76
N SER A 129 1.21 -30.86 15.45
CA SER A 129 0.99 -29.80 14.49
C SER A 129 -0.50 -29.45 14.37
N ASP A 130 -1.39 -30.42 14.27
CA ASP A 130 -2.84 -30.20 14.18
C ASP A 130 -3.38 -29.58 15.47
N ARG A 131 -2.95 -30.08 16.63
CA ARG A 131 -3.32 -29.51 17.91
C ARG A 131 -2.79 -28.10 18.09
N TRP A 132 -1.55 -27.86 17.65
CA TRP A 132 -0.94 -26.53 17.67
C TRP A 132 -1.77 -25.57 16.81
N TRP A 133 -2.08 -25.96 15.56
CA TRP A 133 -2.84 -25.15 14.63
C TRP A 133 -4.21 -24.74 15.19
N ASN A 134 -4.99 -25.71 15.66
CA ASN A 134 -6.30 -25.47 16.25
C ASN A 134 -6.21 -24.56 17.49
N THR A 135 -5.19 -24.73 18.32
CA THR A 135 -4.96 -23.91 19.50
C THR A 135 -4.53 -22.50 19.10
N SER A 136 -3.70 -22.37 18.07
CA SER A 136 -3.24 -21.11 17.52
C SER A 136 -4.42 -20.24 17.07
N ILE A 137 -5.35 -20.81 16.30
CA ILE A 137 -6.57 -20.11 15.88
C ILE A 137 -7.36 -19.64 17.11
N GLN A 138 -7.61 -20.51 18.09
CA GLN A 138 -8.36 -20.14 19.30
C GLN A 138 -7.67 -19.06 20.13
N CYS A 139 -6.35 -19.06 20.17
CA CYS A 139 -5.58 -18.06 20.91
C CYS A 139 -5.47 -16.72 20.17
N SER A 140 -5.50 -16.73 18.84
CA SER A 140 -5.42 -15.50 18.07
C SER A 140 -6.74 -14.72 18.10
N GLU A 141 -7.88 -15.42 18.21
CA GLU A 141 -9.18 -14.78 18.38
C GLU A 141 -9.20 -13.97 19.69
N GLY A 142 -9.51 -12.69 19.58
CA GLY A 142 -9.59 -11.74 20.71
C GLY A 142 -8.23 -11.30 21.28
N THR A 143 -7.11 -11.67 20.62
CA THR A 143 -5.76 -11.24 21.02
C THR A 143 -5.04 -10.54 19.88
N ASP A 144 -4.44 -11.29 18.95
CA ASP A 144 -3.56 -10.69 17.94
C ASP A 144 -4.14 -10.66 16.53
N SER A 145 -5.10 -11.52 16.15
CA SER A 145 -5.52 -11.65 14.75
C SER A 145 -6.01 -10.34 14.13
N LEU A 146 -6.91 -9.63 14.82
CA LEU A 146 -7.43 -8.35 14.33
C LEU A 146 -6.37 -7.25 14.41
N ILE A 147 -5.68 -7.13 15.55
CA ILE A 147 -4.70 -6.06 15.76
C ILE A 147 -3.48 -6.24 14.85
N GLU A 148 -3.06 -7.48 14.58
CA GLU A 148 -2.02 -7.82 13.61
C GLU A 148 -2.42 -7.37 12.21
N ALA A 149 -3.63 -7.72 11.75
CA ALA A 149 -4.12 -7.38 10.42
C ALA A 149 -4.18 -5.86 10.22
N GLU A 150 -4.80 -5.15 11.16
CA GLU A 150 -4.96 -3.69 11.10
C GLU A 150 -3.63 -2.95 11.22
N TYR A 151 -2.72 -3.43 12.06
CA TYR A 151 -1.39 -2.85 12.18
C TYR A 151 -0.56 -3.05 10.91
N ARG A 152 -0.63 -4.25 10.29
CA ARG A 152 0.03 -4.52 9.00
C ARG A 152 -0.51 -3.61 7.91
N GLU A 153 -1.81 -3.51 7.77
CA GLU A 153 -2.43 -2.63 6.77
C GLU A 153 -1.98 -1.18 6.96
N GLN A 154 -1.87 -0.72 8.20
CA GLN A 154 -1.34 0.61 8.53
C GLN A 154 0.12 0.80 8.09
N GLN A 155 0.96 -0.25 8.13
CA GLN A 155 2.37 -0.19 7.74
C GLN A 155 2.55 -0.39 6.23
N ASP A 156 1.86 -1.38 5.68
CA ASP A 156 2.11 -1.88 4.33
C ASP A 156 1.37 -1.06 3.26
N ASN A 157 0.19 -0.49 3.61
CA ASN A 157 -0.66 0.27 2.70
C ASN A 157 -1.25 1.55 3.34
N PRO A 158 -0.41 2.47 3.84
CA PRO A 158 -0.89 3.68 4.51
C PRO A 158 -1.74 4.59 3.61
N GLU A 159 -1.53 4.53 2.30
CA GLU A 159 -2.27 5.28 1.28
C GLU A 159 -3.58 4.60 0.86
N ARG A 160 -3.84 3.41 1.34
CA ARG A 160 -5.08 2.63 1.10
C ARG A 160 -5.32 2.32 -0.37
N TYR A 161 -4.29 2.09 -1.17
CA TYR A 161 -4.45 1.69 -2.56
C TYR A 161 -5.15 0.34 -2.69
N LYS A 162 -6.07 0.24 -3.65
CA LYS A 162 -6.70 -1.04 -4.04
C LYS A 162 -5.84 -1.84 -5.00
N ASP A 163 -4.99 -1.17 -5.79
CA ASP A 163 -4.08 -1.82 -6.72
C ASP A 163 -2.81 -2.27 -5.99
N PRO A 164 -2.55 -3.59 -5.86
CA PRO A 164 -1.34 -4.10 -5.23
C PRO A 164 -0.05 -3.59 -5.89
N GLY A 165 -0.07 -3.34 -7.21
CA GLY A 165 1.06 -2.75 -7.92
C GLY A 165 1.39 -1.33 -7.43
N MET A 166 0.39 -0.54 -7.04
CA MET A 166 0.61 0.77 -6.43
C MET A 166 1.31 0.64 -5.07
N ILE A 167 0.91 -0.34 -4.25
CA ILE A 167 1.51 -0.59 -2.94
C ILE A 167 2.97 -1.01 -3.11
N ALA A 168 3.23 -1.99 -3.97
CA ALA A 168 4.57 -2.51 -4.24
C ALA A 168 5.51 -1.43 -4.77
N VAL A 169 5.06 -0.65 -5.76
CA VAL A 169 5.89 0.40 -6.36
C VAL A 169 6.15 1.54 -5.37
N GLN A 170 5.17 1.93 -4.56
CA GLN A 170 5.39 2.91 -3.49
C GLN A 170 6.49 2.42 -2.53
N CYS A 171 6.40 1.17 -2.05
CA CYS A 171 7.40 0.56 -1.18
C CYS A 171 8.79 0.52 -1.84
N LEU A 172 8.89 0.10 -3.10
CA LEU A 172 10.16 0.05 -3.85
C LEU A 172 10.79 1.43 -4.02
N ARG A 173 9.98 2.46 -4.26
CA ARG A 173 10.43 3.86 -4.39
C ARG A 173 10.92 4.40 -3.06
N ASP A 174 10.18 4.20 -1.99
CA ASP A 174 10.54 4.63 -0.63
C ASP A 174 11.84 3.96 -0.15
N ALA A 175 12.06 2.72 -0.60
CA ALA A 175 13.29 1.98 -0.35
C ALA A 175 14.45 2.33 -1.32
N GLY A 176 14.23 3.20 -2.32
CA GLY A 176 15.24 3.55 -3.32
C GLY A 176 15.65 2.40 -4.25
N LYS A 177 14.75 1.44 -4.48
CA LYS A 177 15.03 0.23 -5.29
C LYS A 177 14.67 0.37 -6.76
N VAL A 178 13.87 1.36 -7.10
CA VAL A 178 13.50 1.71 -8.48
C VAL A 178 13.65 3.23 -8.65
N ASP A 179 13.80 3.67 -9.89
CA ASP A 179 13.85 5.10 -10.20
C ASP A 179 12.44 5.72 -10.27
N ASP A 180 12.40 7.05 -10.31
CA ASP A 180 11.16 7.83 -10.29
C ASP A 180 10.26 7.62 -11.51
N SER A 181 10.76 7.02 -12.58
CA SER A 181 10.00 6.71 -13.79
C SER A 181 9.26 5.37 -13.73
N TYR A 182 9.56 4.53 -12.72
CA TYR A 182 8.94 3.21 -12.61
C TYR A 182 7.52 3.31 -12.06
N THR A 183 6.55 2.70 -12.74
CA THR A 183 5.12 2.88 -12.50
C THR A 183 4.44 1.57 -12.08
N ALA A 184 3.26 1.67 -11.45
CA ALA A 184 2.44 0.52 -11.10
C ALA A 184 1.97 -0.25 -12.33
N ALA A 185 1.65 0.43 -13.43
CA ALA A 185 1.31 -0.23 -14.69
C ALA A 185 2.47 -1.08 -15.23
N GLN A 186 3.71 -0.60 -15.12
CA GLN A 186 4.90 -1.38 -15.50
C GLN A 186 5.09 -2.59 -14.59
N PHE A 187 4.91 -2.41 -13.28
CA PHE A 187 4.96 -3.49 -12.30
C PHE A 187 3.92 -4.58 -12.61
N ASN A 188 2.64 -4.21 -12.74
CA ASN A 188 1.54 -5.12 -13.01
C ASN A 188 1.73 -5.89 -14.33
N ASN A 189 2.25 -5.22 -15.37
CA ASN A 189 2.62 -5.88 -16.63
C ASN A 189 3.75 -6.91 -16.43
N SER A 190 4.73 -6.60 -15.57
CA SER A 190 5.84 -7.51 -15.26
C SER A 190 5.38 -8.72 -14.45
N ILE A 191 4.54 -8.54 -13.43
CA ILE A 191 3.91 -9.63 -12.65
C ILE A 191 3.07 -10.51 -13.56
N SER A 192 2.21 -9.94 -14.39
CA SER A 192 1.39 -10.69 -15.36
C SER A 192 2.23 -11.49 -16.34
N ARG A 193 3.38 -10.96 -16.75
CA ARG A 193 4.33 -11.65 -17.61
C ARG A 193 5.05 -12.78 -16.86
N TYR A 194 5.46 -12.56 -15.63
CA TYR A 194 6.05 -13.57 -14.76
C TYR A 194 5.12 -14.76 -14.55
N ASN A 195 3.88 -14.52 -14.17
CA ASN A 195 2.86 -15.56 -13.96
C ASN A 195 2.61 -16.39 -15.24
N ARG A 196 2.70 -15.79 -16.42
CA ARG A 196 2.60 -16.50 -17.70
C ARG A 196 3.83 -17.32 -18.08
N LEU A 197 5.03 -16.88 -17.67
CA LEU A 197 6.30 -17.51 -18.07
C LEU A 197 6.75 -18.66 -17.17
N LEU A 198 6.05 -18.89 -16.08
CA LEU A 198 6.25 -20.00 -15.14
C LEU A 198 7.59 -20.05 -14.39
N GLN A 199 7.42 -20.06 -13.09
CA GLN A 199 8.20 -20.72 -12.04
C GLN A 199 9.70 -21.01 -12.31
N GLY A 200 10.55 -20.45 -11.46
CA GLY A 200 11.97 -20.81 -11.37
C GLY A 200 12.92 -20.01 -12.24
N LYS A 201 12.47 -18.89 -12.82
CA LYS A 201 13.33 -17.99 -13.57
C LYS A 201 13.79 -16.80 -12.72
N ASP A 202 14.98 -16.30 -13.04
CA ASP A 202 15.55 -15.10 -12.45
C ASP A 202 14.60 -13.90 -12.61
N LEU A 203 14.10 -13.41 -11.48
CA LEU A 203 13.13 -12.31 -11.42
C LEU A 203 13.66 -11.02 -12.05
N SER A 204 14.98 -10.76 -11.98
CA SER A 204 15.59 -9.58 -12.57
C SER A 204 15.35 -9.49 -14.07
N LYS A 205 15.29 -10.64 -14.74
CA LYS A 205 15.01 -10.75 -16.20
C LYS A 205 13.54 -10.58 -16.53
N VAL A 206 12.67 -10.88 -15.57
CA VAL A 206 11.20 -10.77 -15.75
C VAL A 206 10.75 -9.34 -15.57
N PHE A 207 11.21 -8.68 -14.51
CA PHE A 207 10.77 -7.33 -14.15
C PHE A 207 11.44 -6.23 -14.99
N GLY A 208 12.53 -6.53 -15.68
CA GLY A 208 13.24 -5.54 -16.49
C GLY A 208 13.98 -4.47 -15.67
N PHE A 209 14.14 -4.69 -14.36
CA PHE A 209 14.99 -3.90 -13.48
C PHE A 209 15.83 -4.83 -12.60
N PRO A 210 17.00 -4.37 -12.12
CA PRO A 210 17.86 -5.18 -11.29
C PRO A 210 17.17 -5.45 -9.93
N VAL A 211 16.71 -6.68 -9.76
CA VAL A 211 16.16 -7.18 -8.49
C VAL A 211 17.22 -8.09 -7.88
N ASP A 212 17.78 -7.68 -6.76
CA ASP A 212 18.61 -8.58 -5.97
C ASP A 212 17.68 -9.49 -5.13
N SER A 213 17.62 -10.75 -5.51
CA SER A 213 16.82 -11.75 -4.78
C SER A 213 17.33 -12.00 -3.35
N ASN A 214 18.52 -11.51 -2.98
CA ASN A 214 19.02 -11.53 -1.61
C ASN A 214 18.71 -10.24 -0.84
N ASP A 215 18.20 -9.21 -1.50
CA ASP A 215 17.78 -7.99 -0.86
C ASP A 215 16.39 -8.17 -0.24
N GLN A 216 16.36 -8.32 1.08
CA GLN A 216 15.14 -8.55 1.84
C GLN A 216 14.08 -7.45 1.66
N GLN A 217 14.52 -6.19 1.56
CA GLN A 217 13.60 -5.07 1.38
C GLN A 217 12.92 -5.12 0.00
N THR A 218 13.69 -5.42 -1.04
CA THR A 218 13.12 -5.60 -2.38
C THR A 218 12.11 -6.76 -2.39
N MET A 219 12.47 -7.91 -1.82
CA MET A 219 11.57 -9.07 -1.79
C MET A 219 10.30 -8.78 -0.97
N PHE A 220 10.42 -8.05 0.13
CA PHE A 220 9.27 -7.59 0.90
C PHE A 220 8.34 -6.70 0.04
N CYS A 221 8.87 -5.66 -0.62
CA CYS A 221 8.06 -4.79 -1.47
C CYS A 221 7.37 -5.56 -2.62
N LEU A 222 8.07 -6.53 -3.22
CA LEU A 222 7.49 -7.36 -4.28
C LEU A 222 6.32 -8.22 -3.76
N SER A 223 6.43 -8.75 -2.54
CA SER A 223 5.35 -9.55 -1.95
C SER A 223 4.07 -8.76 -1.69
N LEU A 224 4.15 -7.45 -1.49
CA LEU A 224 2.98 -6.57 -1.36
C LEU A 224 2.18 -6.44 -2.68
N GLY A 225 2.86 -6.69 -3.81
CA GLY A 225 2.25 -6.66 -5.14
C GLY A 225 1.83 -8.02 -5.69
N GLU A 226 2.04 -9.09 -4.94
CA GLU A 226 1.59 -10.42 -5.32
C GLU A 226 0.08 -10.54 -5.08
N VAL A 227 -0.67 -10.55 -6.18
CA VAL A 227 -2.06 -10.99 -6.16
C VAL A 227 -2.00 -12.51 -6.01
N ASP A 228 -2.70 -13.09 -5.05
CA ASP A 228 -2.81 -14.53 -4.96
C ASP A 228 -3.40 -15.09 -6.26
N SER A 229 -3.13 -16.37 -6.55
CA SER A 229 -3.51 -17.04 -7.81
C SER A 229 -5.01 -17.04 -8.10
N ASP A 230 -5.82 -16.62 -7.14
CA ASP A 230 -7.28 -16.66 -7.17
C ASP A 230 -7.92 -15.27 -7.39
N GLY A 231 -7.09 -14.21 -7.51
CA GLY A 231 -7.56 -12.85 -7.79
C GLY A 231 -8.32 -12.20 -6.63
N ASN A 232 -8.21 -12.74 -5.44
CA ASN A 232 -8.68 -12.12 -4.20
C ASN A 232 -7.50 -11.43 -3.51
N SER A 233 -7.57 -10.11 -3.48
CA SER A 233 -6.73 -9.26 -2.64
C SER A 233 -7.37 -9.13 -1.26
#